data_9c8e2cdaab48b2a8e02aed07bbd2e2f9
#
_entry.id   9c8e2cdaab48b2a8e02aed07bbd2e2f9
#
_cell.length_a   1.000
_cell.length_b   1.000
_cell.length_c   1.000
_cell.angle_alpha   90.00
_cell.angle_beta   90.00
_cell.angle_gamma   90.00
#
_symmetry.space_group_name_H-M   'P 1'
#
loop_
_entity.id
_entity.type
_entity.pdbx_description
1 polymer ?
#
loop_
_entity_poly.entity_id
_entity_poly.type
_entity_poly.pdbx_seq_one_letter_code
_entity_poly.pdbx_strand_id
1 'polypeptide(L)'
;MVGRVGCALFVLLMIFASCSNEPHGLKVTPDVIEKGDTARNTLLVYIIAENSLDGYAAHDVEEIAEAAPQIPHDCRLFVYVDHRSYPMLTQYFRMTNGDAGNSNHVIFTEDVCSSDTLAMGKVLDYILDGYPTKSLDVVMWSHGNGWLRAPLYASPQRSIGIDNGENSFSNTITKTIEIEELAALLKRLPTKVGRLMFDACFMQCVESSYALRGAAEWVIASP
;
A
#
# COMPACT_ATOMS: atom_id res chain seq x y z
N MET A 1 44.31 -4.61 -64.52
CA MET A 1 44.30 -3.92 -63.22
C MET A 1 42.98 -4.20 -62.55
N VAL A 2 43.02 -4.99 -61.48
CA VAL A 2 41.84 -5.53 -60.81
C VAL A 2 41.48 -4.63 -59.64
N GLY A 3 40.33 -3.98 -59.68
CA GLY A 3 39.80 -3.17 -58.58
C GLY A 3 39.01 -4.07 -57.62
N ARG A 4 39.42 -4.10 -56.37
CA ARG A 4 38.74 -4.77 -55.27
C ARG A 4 37.54 -3.93 -54.82
N VAL A 5 36.36 -4.48 -54.95
CA VAL A 5 35.14 -3.95 -54.33
C VAL A 5 35.09 -4.46 -52.89
N GLY A 6 35.20 -3.53 -51.94
CA GLY A 6 35.01 -3.83 -50.52
C GLY A 6 33.51 -3.90 -50.19
N CYS A 7 33.09 -5.06 -49.74
CA CYS A 7 31.75 -5.27 -49.24
C CYS A 7 31.71 -4.82 -47.77
N ALA A 8 31.07 -3.66 -47.52
CA ALA A 8 30.81 -3.20 -46.16
C ALA A 8 29.57 -3.93 -45.61
N LEU A 9 29.81 -4.83 -44.67
CA LEU A 9 28.76 -5.55 -43.96
C LEU A 9 28.16 -4.62 -42.90
N PHE A 10 26.97 -4.06 -43.20
CA PHE A 10 26.20 -3.33 -42.22
C PHE A 10 25.52 -4.38 -41.29
N VAL A 11 26.08 -4.54 -40.09
CA VAL A 11 25.42 -5.28 -39.01
C VAL A 11 24.36 -4.35 -38.45
N LEU A 12 23.13 -4.61 -38.83
CA LEU A 12 21.93 -3.97 -38.28
C LEU A 12 21.67 -4.60 -36.89
N LEU A 13 22.10 -3.90 -35.84
CA LEU A 13 21.77 -4.24 -34.45
C LEU A 13 20.26 -3.98 -34.26
N MET A 14 19.46 -5.02 -34.38
CA MET A 14 18.07 -4.97 -33.93
C MET A 14 18.06 -4.95 -32.41
N ILE A 15 17.89 -3.77 -31.84
CA ILE A 15 17.54 -3.60 -30.43
C ILE A 15 16.10 -4.08 -30.32
N PHE A 16 15.90 -5.31 -29.85
CA PHE A 16 14.61 -5.76 -29.39
C PHE A 16 14.29 -4.98 -28.12
N ALA A 17 13.52 -3.89 -28.26
CA ALA A 17 12.81 -3.32 -27.15
C ALA A 17 11.79 -4.40 -26.70
N SER A 18 12.16 -5.16 -25.69
CA SER A 18 11.24 -6.01 -24.97
C SER A 18 10.23 -5.06 -24.30
N CYS A 19 9.06 -4.93 -24.90
CA CYS A 19 7.92 -4.40 -24.18
C CYS A 19 7.59 -5.41 -23.09
N SER A 20 8.12 -5.20 -21.89
CA SER A 20 7.58 -5.82 -20.71
C SER A 20 6.18 -5.24 -20.53
N ASN A 21 5.15 -6.07 -20.70
CA ASN A 21 3.81 -5.79 -20.24
C ASN A 21 3.84 -5.78 -18.70
N GLU A 22 4.34 -4.70 -18.13
CA GLU A 22 4.14 -4.42 -16.71
C GLU A 22 2.67 -4.12 -16.50
N PRO A 23 2.00 -4.69 -15.50
CA PRO A 23 0.63 -4.34 -15.20
C PRO A 23 0.57 -2.82 -14.96
N HIS A 24 -0.32 -2.15 -15.69
CA HIS A 24 -0.53 -0.72 -15.59
C HIS A 24 -0.63 -0.31 -14.11
N GLY A 25 0.19 0.64 -13.69
CA GLY A 25 0.09 1.29 -12.39
C GLY A 25 1.27 1.13 -11.43
N LEU A 26 2.27 0.27 -11.68
CA LEU A 26 3.40 0.14 -10.75
C LEU A 26 4.73 0.42 -11.44
N LYS A 27 5.30 1.60 -11.19
CA LYS A 27 6.66 1.92 -11.64
C LYS A 27 7.62 1.67 -10.48
N VAL A 28 8.30 0.53 -10.51
CA VAL A 28 9.36 0.21 -9.55
C VAL A 28 10.64 0.88 -10.04
N THR A 29 11.18 1.83 -9.29
CA THR A 29 12.55 2.29 -9.50
C THR A 29 13.51 1.20 -9.02
N PRO A 30 14.44 0.67 -9.87
CA PRO A 30 15.09 -0.61 -9.62
C PRO A 30 16.27 -0.57 -8.66
N ASP A 31 16.47 0.44 -7.85
CA ASP A 31 17.63 0.52 -6.98
C ASP A 31 17.33 0.13 -5.53
N VAL A 32 17.91 -1.00 -5.15
CA VAL A 32 18.17 -1.48 -3.79
C VAL A 32 16.95 -2.04 -3.06
N ILE A 33 16.49 -3.19 -3.51
CA ILE A 33 15.71 -4.07 -2.65
C ILE A 33 16.50 -5.36 -2.52
N GLU A 34 17.22 -5.52 -1.43
CA GLU A 34 17.78 -6.82 -1.10
C GLU A 34 16.62 -7.78 -0.78
N LYS A 35 16.26 -8.57 -1.78
CA LYS A 35 15.44 -9.76 -1.59
C LYS A 35 16.29 -10.75 -0.79
N GLY A 36 16.16 -10.78 0.53
CA GLY A 36 17.05 -11.69 1.17
C GLY A 36 16.51 -12.23 2.48
N ASP A 37 16.46 -11.45 3.49
CA ASP A 37 16.25 -11.97 4.83
C ASP A 37 14.78 -11.93 5.23
N THR A 38 14.32 -13.02 5.86
CA THR A 38 12.97 -13.07 6.42
C THR A 38 12.88 -12.17 7.65
N ALA A 39 12.11 -11.10 7.59
CA ALA A 39 11.85 -10.24 8.73
C ALA A 39 11.10 -11.00 9.84
N ARG A 40 11.35 -10.63 11.09
CA ARG A 40 10.54 -11.09 12.21
C ARG A 40 9.11 -10.55 12.12
N ASN A 41 8.99 -9.29 11.74
CA ASN A 41 7.71 -8.62 11.53
C ASN A 41 7.79 -7.57 10.42
N THR A 42 6.73 -7.44 9.66
CA THR A 42 6.53 -6.35 8.71
C THR A 42 5.30 -5.56 9.15
N LEU A 43 5.44 -4.24 9.28
CA LEU A 43 4.34 -3.32 9.52
C LEU A 43 3.99 -2.60 8.23
N LEU A 44 2.74 -2.65 7.83
CA LEU A 44 2.15 -1.81 6.80
C LEU A 44 1.26 -0.77 7.45
N VAL A 45 1.54 0.51 7.24
CA VAL A 45 0.62 1.62 7.51
C VAL A 45 -0.05 1.98 6.19
N TYR A 46 -1.37 1.75 6.11
CA TYR A 46 -2.17 1.97 4.91
C TYR A 46 -3.05 3.20 5.10
N ILE A 47 -2.64 4.31 4.50
CA ILE A 47 -3.24 5.64 4.66
C ILE A 47 -4.11 5.96 3.45
N ILE A 48 -5.43 6.06 3.68
CA ILE A 48 -6.41 6.47 2.69
C ILE A 48 -6.77 7.92 2.99
N ALA A 49 -6.13 8.86 2.30
CA ALA A 49 -6.16 10.28 2.64
C ALA A 49 -6.75 11.18 1.55
N GLU A 50 -7.20 10.63 0.43
CA GLU A 50 -7.88 11.43 -0.59
C GLU A 50 -9.28 11.85 -0.14
N ASN A 51 -9.29 12.59 0.95
CA ASN A 51 -10.49 13.08 1.63
C ASN A 51 -10.15 14.34 2.47
N SER A 52 -10.98 14.66 3.46
CA SER A 52 -10.76 15.83 4.34
C SER A 52 -9.58 15.68 5.31
N LEU A 53 -8.97 14.49 5.41
CA LEU A 53 -7.82 14.23 6.30
C LEU A 53 -6.47 14.39 5.60
N ASP A 54 -6.42 14.77 4.33
CA ASP A 54 -5.22 14.89 3.50
C ASP A 54 -4.06 15.63 4.20
N GLY A 55 -4.34 16.79 4.79
CA GLY A 55 -3.33 17.55 5.51
C GLY A 55 -2.80 16.89 6.78
N TYR A 56 -3.61 16.07 7.45
CA TYR A 56 -3.18 15.32 8.64
C TYR A 56 -2.31 14.13 8.23
N ALA A 57 -2.65 13.45 7.15
CA ALA A 57 -1.86 12.35 6.63
C ALA A 57 -0.42 12.77 6.31
N ALA A 58 -0.23 13.96 5.73
CA ALA A 58 1.10 14.49 5.45
C ALA A 58 1.94 14.62 6.73
N HIS A 59 1.33 15.14 7.80
CA HIS A 59 1.98 15.29 9.11
C HIS A 59 2.34 13.91 9.71
N ASP A 60 1.41 12.97 9.70
CA ASP A 60 1.63 11.64 10.27
C ASP A 60 2.73 10.88 9.50
N VAL A 61 2.82 11.06 8.17
CA VAL A 61 3.92 10.51 7.36
C VAL A 61 5.26 11.12 7.75
N GLU A 62 5.32 12.42 8.06
CA GLU A 62 6.54 13.08 8.58
C GLU A 62 6.95 12.47 9.93
N GLU A 63 6.02 12.30 10.87
CA GLU A 63 6.29 11.68 12.18
C GLU A 63 6.77 10.23 12.04
N ILE A 64 6.17 9.46 11.12
CA ILE A 64 6.63 8.10 10.80
C ILE A 64 8.06 8.12 10.26
N ALA A 65 8.38 9.05 9.38
CA ALA A 65 9.74 9.18 8.81
C ALA A 65 10.77 9.54 9.90
N GLU A 66 10.42 10.42 10.83
CA GLU A 66 11.26 10.76 11.99
C GLU A 66 11.48 9.57 12.93
N ALA A 67 10.49 8.71 13.10
CA ALA A 67 10.57 7.52 13.94
C ALA A 67 11.30 6.35 13.25
N ALA A 68 11.43 6.35 11.93
CA ALA A 68 12.00 5.25 11.14
C ALA A 68 13.40 4.79 11.60
N PRO A 69 14.33 5.66 12.05
CA PRO A 69 15.62 5.23 12.60
C PRO A 69 15.52 4.30 13.81
N GLN A 70 14.36 4.25 14.49
CA GLN A 70 14.13 3.40 15.67
C GLN A 70 13.56 2.02 15.31
N ILE A 71 13.28 1.73 14.05
CA ILE A 71 12.77 0.44 13.59
C ILE A 71 13.77 -0.65 13.99
N PRO A 72 13.35 -1.75 14.66
CA PRO A 72 14.23 -2.86 14.96
C PRO A 72 14.82 -3.44 13.67
N HIS A 73 16.10 -3.83 13.72
CA HIS A 73 16.84 -4.30 12.54
C HIS A 73 16.26 -5.57 11.88
N ASP A 74 15.45 -6.33 12.60
CA ASP A 74 14.75 -7.52 12.14
C ASP A 74 13.29 -7.28 11.74
N CYS A 75 12.88 -5.99 11.66
CA CYS A 75 11.55 -5.55 11.27
C CYS A 75 11.59 -4.65 10.03
N ARG A 76 10.48 -4.60 9.33
CA ARG A 76 10.28 -3.71 8.17
C ARG A 76 9.08 -2.81 8.39
N LEU A 77 9.15 -1.61 7.82
CA LEU A 77 8.06 -0.64 7.80
C LEU A 77 7.78 -0.23 6.35
N PHE A 78 6.55 -0.41 5.95
CA PHE A 78 5.99 0.13 4.72
C PHE A 78 4.89 1.12 5.05
N VAL A 79 4.87 2.23 4.33
CA VAL A 79 3.80 3.21 4.39
C VAL A 79 3.23 3.38 2.99
N TYR A 80 1.99 2.99 2.81
CA TYR A 80 1.20 3.34 1.64
C TYR A 80 0.41 4.58 1.96
N VAL A 81 0.47 5.57 1.11
CA VAL A 81 -0.30 6.80 1.27
C VAL A 81 -0.94 7.17 -0.07
N ASP A 82 -2.21 7.44 -0.03
CA ASP A 82 -2.99 7.98 -1.10
C ASP A 82 -3.48 9.38 -0.73
N HIS A 83 -2.89 10.35 -1.40
CA HIS A 83 -3.26 11.76 -1.35
C HIS A 83 -4.04 12.12 -2.61
N ARG A 84 -4.32 13.42 -2.81
CA ARG A 84 -4.88 13.98 -4.06
C ARG A 84 -3.96 13.87 -5.28
N SER A 85 -2.93 13.08 -5.21
CA SER A 85 -2.00 12.76 -6.27
C SER A 85 -1.91 11.25 -6.42
N TYR A 86 -0.95 10.78 -7.23
CA TYR A 86 -0.77 9.35 -7.36
C TYR A 86 -0.38 8.69 -6.03
N PRO A 87 -0.99 7.55 -5.69
CA PRO A 87 -0.63 6.81 -4.49
C PRO A 87 0.85 6.40 -4.48
N MET A 88 1.42 6.33 -3.29
CA MET A 88 2.83 5.98 -3.11
C MET A 88 3.00 4.96 -1.99
N LEU A 89 3.78 3.92 -2.27
CA LEU A 89 4.26 2.99 -1.25
C LEU A 89 5.74 3.29 -0.96
N THR A 90 6.04 3.56 0.29
CA THR A 90 7.39 3.87 0.76
C THR A 90 7.85 2.79 1.73
N GLN A 91 9.04 2.23 1.52
CA GLN A 91 9.71 1.41 2.53
C GLN A 91 10.69 2.28 3.32
N TYR A 92 10.54 2.31 4.63
CA TYR A 92 11.46 2.98 5.54
C TYR A 92 12.48 2.00 6.11
N PHE A 93 13.73 2.44 6.17
CA PHE A 93 14.84 1.63 6.67
C PHE A 93 15.44 2.25 7.91
N ARG A 94 15.94 1.38 8.80
CA ARG A 94 16.87 1.80 9.83
C ARG A 94 18.25 1.96 9.20
N MET A 95 18.82 3.16 9.28
CA MET A 95 20.19 3.42 8.86
C MET A 95 21.18 3.05 9.97
N THR A 96 22.26 2.38 9.60
CA THR A 96 23.32 1.98 10.55
C THR A 96 24.13 3.15 11.09
N ASN A 97 24.05 4.32 10.47
CA ASN A 97 24.87 5.50 10.77
C ASN A 97 24.10 6.69 11.38
N GLY A 98 22.83 6.50 11.76
CA GLY A 98 22.04 7.57 12.38
C GLY A 98 21.47 8.60 11.40
N ASP A 99 21.68 8.43 10.10
CA ASP A 99 21.07 9.29 9.09
C ASP A 99 19.62 8.91 8.86
N ALA A 100 18.76 9.90 8.67
CA ALA A 100 17.36 9.72 8.34
C ALA A 100 17.24 8.90 7.05
N GLY A 101 16.53 7.78 7.13
CA GLY A 101 16.56 6.70 6.19
C GLY A 101 16.26 7.05 4.75
N ASN A 102 17.06 6.52 3.86
CA ASN A 102 16.69 6.40 2.47
C ASN A 102 15.48 5.50 2.36
N SER A 103 14.42 6.03 1.80
CA SER A 103 13.21 5.30 1.53
C SER A 103 13.22 4.87 0.06
N ASN A 104 12.95 3.60 -0.20
CA ASN A 104 12.61 3.15 -1.54
C ASN A 104 11.14 3.48 -1.78
N HIS A 105 10.86 4.14 -2.89
CA HIS A 105 9.50 4.51 -3.27
C HIS A 105 9.03 3.70 -4.46
N VAL A 106 7.79 3.25 -4.39
CA VAL A 106 7.02 2.75 -5.52
C VAL A 106 5.89 3.75 -5.74
N ILE A 107 5.91 4.40 -6.89
CA ILE A 107 4.88 5.38 -7.27
C ILE A 107 3.91 4.67 -8.21
N PHE A 108 2.63 4.69 -7.88
CA PHE A 108 1.59 4.24 -8.78
C PHE A 108 1.38 5.30 -9.86
N THR A 109 1.34 4.87 -11.11
CA THR A 109 1.23 5.79 -12.26
C THR A 109 -0.20 6.15 -12.61
N GLU A 110 -1.15 5.53 -11.95
CA GLU A 110 -2.58 5.75 -12.11
C GLU A 110 -3.19 6.04 -10.74
N ASP A 111 -4.13 6.95 -10.72
CA ASP A 111 -5.00 7.16 -9.58
C ASP A 111 -5.86 5.90 -9.41
N VAL A 112 -5.62 5.18 -8.33
CA VAL A 112 -6.37 3.97 -7.98
C VAL A 112 -7.14 4.22 -6.70
N CYS A 113 -8.37 3.79 -6.66
CA CYS A 113 -9.18 3.90 -5.45
C CYS A 113 -8.58 3.06 -4.32
N SER A 114 -7.97 3.73 -3.34
CA SER A 114 -7.35 3.09 -2.17
C SER A 114 -8.36 2.40 -1.27
N SER A 115 -9.62 2.77 -1.36
CA SER A 115 -10.74 2.11 -0.69
C SER A 115 -11.26 0.88 -1.46
N ASP A 116 -10.48 0.37 -2.41
CA ASP A 116 -10.77 -0.88 -3.11
C ASP A 116 -9.86 -2.01 -2.58
N THR A 117 -10.46 -3.12 -2.15
CA THR A 117 -9.71 -4.29 -1.67
C THR A 117 -8.82 -4.92 -2.73
N LEU A 118 -9.09 -4.69 -4.03
CA LEU A 118 -8.18 -5.10 -5.11
C LEU A 118 -6.91 -4.25 -5.12
N ALA A 119 -7.03 -2.94 -4.90
CA ALA A 119 -5.87 -2.04 -4.81
C ALA A 119 -5.02 -2.39 -3.58
N MET A 120 -5.66 -2.52 -2.41
CA MET A 120 -4.98 -2.95 -1.19
C MET A 120 -4.34 -4.34 -1.34
N GLY A 121 -5.01 -5.26 -2.01
CA GLY A 121 -4.49 -6.59 -2.31
C GLY A 121 -3.19 -6.54 -3.12
N LYS A 122 -3.11 -5.70 -4.14
CA LYS A 122 -1.87 -5.52 -4.92
C LYS A 122 -0.70 -4.99 -4.08
N VAL A 123 -0.97 -4.06 -3.15
CA VAL A 123 0.05 -3.54 -2.23
C VAL A 123 0.54 -4.65 -1.31
N LEU A 124 -0.37 -5.44 -0.74
CA LEU A 124 -0.04 -6.57 0.13
C LEU A 124 0.72 -7.67 -0.62
N ASP A 125 0.29 -8.03 -1.83
CA ASP A 125 0.96 -9.01 -2.68
C ASP A 125 2.39 -8.54 -3.01
N TYR A 126 2.56 -7.27 -3.42
CA TYR A 126 3.89 -6.70 -3.68
C TYR A 126 4.83 -6.81 -2.46
N ILE A 127 4.31 -6.47 -1.27
CA ILE A 127 5.09 -6.55 -0.04
C ILE A 127 5.43 -8.02 0.28
N LEU A 128 4.47 -8.91 0.26
CA LEU A 128 4.67 -10.30 0.71
C LEU A 128 5.47 -11.13 -0.29
N ASP A 129 5.33 -10.87 -1.60
CA ASP A 129 6.12 -11.54 -2.64
C ASP A 129 7.57 -11.06 -2.66
N GLY A 130 7.78 -9.77 -2.43
CA GLY A 130 9.11 -9.16 -2.46
C GLY A 130 9.87 -9.24 -1.14
N TYR A 131 9.19 -9.35 0.00
CA TYR A 131 9.77 -9.18 1.33
C TYR A 131 9.27 -10.24 2.31
N PRO A 132 9.93 -11.39 2.38
CA PRO A 132 9.55 -12.47 3.29
C PRO A 132 9.45 -11.98 4.74
N THR A 133 8.38 -12.36 5.44
CA THR A 133 8.15 -12.01 6.84
C THR A 133 7.47 -13.15 7.60
N LYS A 134 7.75 -13.26 8.91
CA LYS A 134 7.10 -14.25 9.78
C LYS A 134 5.74 -13.78 10.28
N SER A 135 5.55 -12.47 10.37
CA SER A 135 4.30 -11.85 10.81
C SER A 135 4.06 -10.56 10.05
N LEU A 136 2.82 -10.25 9.79
CA LEU A 136 2.37 -9.00 9.19
C LEU A 136 1.49 -8.25 10.18
N ASP A 137 1.80 -6.98 10.43
CA ASP A 137 0.91 -6.07 11.14
C ASP A 137 0.40 -5.01 10.17
N VAL A 138 -0.84 -4.60 10.32
CA VAL A 138 -1.48 -3.63 9.44
C VAL A 138 -2.13 -2.52 10.28
N VAL A 139 -1.83 -1.28 9.95
CA VAL A 139 -2.55 -0.10 10.43
C VAL A 139 -3.39 0.44 9.28
N MET A 140 -4.68 0.57 9.51
CA MET A 140 -5.63 1.21 8.59
C MET A 140 -5.89 2.62 9.09
N TRP A 141 -5.48 3.63 8.34
CA TRP A 141 -5.63 5.02 8.69
C TRP A 141 -6.58 5.73 7.72
N SER A 142 -7.69 6.25 8.22
CA SER A 142 -8.67 7.05 7.46
C SER A 142 -9.85 7.45 8.35
N HIS A 143 -10.93 7.98 7.72
CA HIS A 143 -12.25 7.99 8.35
C HIS A 143 -12.77 6.56 8.55
N GLY A 144 -13.44 6.33 9.68
CA GLY A 144 -14.12 5.08 9.98
C GLY A 144 -15.60 5.34 10.34
N ASN A 145 -16.47 4.45 9.91
CA ASN A 145 -17.91 4.51 10.21
C ASN A 145 -18.37 3.39 11.15
N GLY A 146 -17.45 2.50 11.54
CA GLY A 146 -17.77 1.34 12.36
C GLY A 146 -18.92 0.52 11.76
N TRP A 147 -19.96 0.27 12.55
CA TRP A 147 -21.18 -0.41 12.11
C TRP A 147 -22.30 0.57 11.70
N LEU A 148 -22.09 1.87 11.90
CA LEU A 148 -23.09 2.89 11.57
C LEU A 148 -23.33 2.90 10.06
N ARG A 149 -24.59 2.76 9.70
CA ARG A 149 -25.02 2.91 8.31
C ARG A 149 -24.85 4.37 7.89
N ALA A 150 -24.24 4.60 6.74
CA ALA A 150 -24.28 5.90 6.11
C ALA A 150 -25.74 6.35 5.93
N PRO A 151 -26.03 7.68 5.91
CA PRO A 151 -27.38 8.18 5.67
C PRO A 151 -27.99 7.56 4.42
N LEU A 152 -29.30 7.41 4.41
CA LEU A 152 -30.16 6.70 3.45
C LEU A 152 -29.89 6.89 1.94
N TYR A 153 -29.00 7.80 1.56
CA TYR A 153 -28.63 8.10 0.17
C TYR A 153 -27.21 7.64 -0.21
N ALA A 154 -26.44 7.13 0.73
CA ALA A 154 -25.18 6.45 0.49
C ALA A 154 -25.35 5.01 0.95
N SER A 155 -24.77 4.04 0.23
CA SER A 155 -24.88 2.61 0.58
C SER A 155 -24.63 2.37 2.06
N PRO A 156 -25.46 1.52 2.73
CA PRO A 156 -25.34 1.25 4.15
C PRO A 156 -24.13 0.35 4.39
N GLN A 157 -22.98 0.93 4.73
CA GLN A 157 -21.75 0.17 4.77
C GLN A 157 -21.07 0.33 6.12
N ARG A 158 -20.72 -0.81 6.73
CA ARG A 158 -19.80 -0.95 7.84
C ARG A 158 -18.40 -0.83 7.26
N SER A 159 -17.75 0.33 7.36
CA SER A 159 -16.65 0.60 6.48
C SER A 159 -15.51 1.37 7.14
N ILE A 160 -14.35 1.19 6.56
CA ILE A 160 -13.15 1.98 6.79
C ILE A 160 -12.69 2.57 5.47
N GLY A 161 -12.11 3.76 5.54
CA GLY A 161 -11.53 4.43 4.38
C GLY A 161 -12.56 5.19 3.55
N ILE A 162 -12.27 6.43 3.29
CA ILE A 162 -13.01 7.26 2.35
C ILE A 162 -12.03 7.73 1.31
N ASP A 163 -12.31 7.38 0.06
CA ASP A 163 -11.56 7.81 -1.10
C ASP A 163 -12.50 8.55 -2.04
N ASN A 164 -12.21 9.81 -2.30
CA ASN A 164 -13.06 10.66 -3.11
C ASN A 164 -12.65 10.68 -4.58
N GLY A 165 -11.47 10.19 -4.93
CA GLY A 165 -10.90 10.10 -6.28
C GLY A 165 -10.89 11.41 -7.06
N GLU A 166 -9.74 11.88 -7.53
CA GLU A 166 -9.70 13.12 -8.35
C GLU A 166 -10.40 12.99 -9.68
N ASN A 167 -10.52 11.79 -10.22
CA ASN A 167 -11.13 11.54 -11.52
C ASN A 167 -12.63 11.36 -11.50
N SER A 168 -13.28 11.59 -10.39
CA SER A 168 -14.73 11.56 -10.32
C SER A 168 -15.38 12.84 -10.82
N PHE A 169 -15.13 13.19 -12.08
CA PHE A 169 -15.95 14.17 -12.80
C PHE A 169 -17.39 13.71 -13.00
N SER A 170 -17.74 12.53 -12.58
CA SER A 170 -19.10 12.02 -12.67
C SER A 170 -19.56 11.44 -11.35
N ASN A 171 -20.50 12.13 -10.69
CA ASN A 171 -21.38 11.62 -9.64
C ASN A 171 -20.74 10.56 -8.74
N THR A 172 -19.91 11.00 -7.91
CA THR A 172 -19.02 10.30 -7.03
C THR A 172 -19.73 9.30 -6.15
N ILE A 173 -19.50 8.05 -6.41
CA ILE A 173 -19.71 7.05 -5.38
C ILE A 173 -18.46 7.10 -4.51
N THR A 174 -18.55 7.78 -3.38
CA THR A 174 -17.54 7.67 -2.32
C THR A 174 -17.34 6.20 -2.03
N LYS A 175 -16.18 5.68 -2.35
CA LYS A 175 -15.87 4.28 -2.05
C LYS A 175 -15.32 4.16 -0.64
N THR A 176 -15.63 3.05 -0.02
CA THR A 176 -15.17 2.67 1.32
C THR A 176 -14.91 1.18 1.32
N ILE A 177 -13.97 0.70 2.13
CA ILE A 177 -13.74 -0.73 2.32
C ILE A 177 -14.78 -1.27 3.30
N GLU A 178 -15.58 -2.22 2.86
CA GLU A 178 -16.44 -3.00 3.74
C GLU A 178 -15.61 -3.85 4.71
N ILE A 179 -16.00 -3.92 5.95
CA ILE A 179 -15.24 -4.69 6.96
C ILE A 179 -15.20 -6.18 6.62
N GLU A 180 -16.28 -6.72 6.05
CA GLU A 180 -16.34 -8.11 5.59
C GLU A 180 -15.41 -8.37 4.42
N GLU A 181 -15.26 -7.40 3.49
CA GLU A 181 -14.32 -7.49 2.35
C GLU A 181 -12.88 -7.40 2.82
N LEU A 182 -12.58 -6.47 3.74
CA LEU A 182 -11.27 -6.40 4.40
C LEU A 182 -10.94 -7.71 5.10
N ALA A 183 -11.88 -8.27 5.87
CA ALA A 183 -11.69 -9.55 6.55
C ALA A 183 -11.42 -10.69 5.55
N ALA A 184 -12.12 -10.72 4.42
CA ALA A 184 -11.92 -11.71 3.38
C ALA A 184 -10.55 -11.55 2.71
N LEU A 185 -10.11 -10.32 2.43
CA LEU A 185 -8.79 -10.02 1.91
C LEU A 185 -7.69 -10.52 2.84
N LEU A 186 -7.75 -10.15 4.13
CA LEU A 186 -6.71 -10.49 5.10
C LEU A 186 -6.63 -11.99 5.38
N LYS A 187 -7.76 -12.71 5.37
CA LYS A 187 -7.81 -14.18 5.58
C LYS A 187 -7.14 -14.98 4.46
N ARG A 188 -7.05 -14.45 3.25
CA ARG A 188 -6.44 -15.15 2.10
C ARG A 188 -4.93 -14.94 1.98
N LEU A 189 -4.35 -14.03 2.78
CA LEU A 189 -2.93 -13.75 2.72
C LEU A 189 -2.10 -14.98 3.11
N PRO A 190 -0.94 -15.20 2.47
CA PRO A 190 -0.05 -16.32 2.82
C PRO A 190 0.57 -16.16 4.21
N THR A 191 0.70 -14.92 4.68
CA THR A 191 1.21 -14.59 6.01
C THR A 191 0.06 -14.08 6.88
N LYS A 192 -0.11 -14.69 8.04
CA LYS A 192 -1.17 -14.30 8.98
C LYS A 192 -0.93 -12.90 9.52
N VAL A 193 -2.02 -12.12 9.61
CA VAL A 193 -1.98 -10.80 10.25
C VAL A 193 -1.95 -11.00 11.77
N GLY A 194 -0.89 -10.52 12.41
CA GLY A 194 -0.74 -10.54 13.86
C GLY A 194 -1.62 -9.46 14.50
N ARG A 195 -1.39 -8.21 14.14
CA ARG A 195 -2.15 -7.07 14.65
C ARG A 195 -2.78 -6.29 13.49
N LEU A 196 -4.08 -6.03 13.62
CA LEU A 196 -4.82 -5.12 12.78
C LEU A 196 -5.24 -3.94 13.64
N MET A 197 -4.68 -2.76 13.37
CA MET A 197 -5.03 -1.53 14.06
C MET A 197 -5.85 -0.63 13.14
N PHE A 198 -6.88 -0.03 13.68
CA PHE A 198 -7.63 1.04 13.02
C PHE A 198 -7.33 2.36 13.72
N ASP A 199 -6.60 3.21 13.04
CA ASP A 199 -6.48 4.62 13.36
C ASP A 199 -7.62 5.36 12.64
N ALA A 200 -8.81 5.15 13.17
CA ALA A 200 -10.08 5.58 12.62
C ALA A 200 -11.17 5.53 13.69
N CYS A 201 -12.18 6.40 13.55
CA CYS A 201 -13.30 6.48 14.49
C CYS A 201 -14.19 5.23 14.43
N PHE A 202 -14.80 4.88 15.57
CA PHE A 202 -15.90 3.89 15.70
C PHE A 202 -15.58 2.44 15.32
N MET A 203 -14.32 2.08 15.16
CA MET A 203 -13.96 0.74 14.69
C MET A 203 -13.98 -0.32 15.82
N GLN A 204 -13.94 0.08 17.10
CA GLN A 204 -14.00 -0.82 18.24
C GLN A 204 -15.46 -1.12 18.65
N CYS A 205 -16.22 -1.66 17.72
CA CYS A 205 -17.58 -2.15 17.99
C CYS A 205 -17.67 -3.67 17.84
N VAL A 206 -18.67 -4.28 18.46
CA VAL A 206 -18.85 -5.74 18.47
C VAL A 206 -19.02 -6.29 17.06
N GLU A 207 -19.74 -5.59 16.21
CA GLU A 207 -20.03 -5.98 14.83
C GLU A 207 -18.76 -6.03 13.98
N SER A 208 -17.92 -4.99 14.06
CA SER A 208 -16.63 -4.95 13.35
C SER A 208 -15.69 -6.03 13.87
N SER A 209 -15.59 -6.16 15.20
CA SER A 209 -14.76 -7.20 15.82
C SER A 209 -15.20 -8.61 15.43
N TYR A 210 -16.52 -8.85 15.35
CA TYR A 210 -17.07 -10.13 14.92
C TYR A 210 -16.78 -10.43 13.45
N ALA A 211 -16.90 -9.44 12.56
CA ALA A 211 -16.61 -9.60 11.14
C ALA A 211 -15.11 -9.92 10.91
N LEU A 212 -14.24 -9.27 11.68
CA LEU A 212 -12.78 -9.44 11.61
C LEU A 212 -12.26 -10.70 12.30
N ARG A 213 -13.10 -11.46 13.00
CA ARG A 213 -12.65 -12.69 13.67
C ARG A 213 -11.96 -13.64 12.69
N GLY A 214 -10.75 -14.06 13.05
CA GLY A 214 -9.93 -14.92 12.20
C GLY A 214 -9.22 -14.22 11.03
N ALA A 215 -9.38 -12.91 10.86
CA ALA A 215 -8.60 -12.11 9.91
C ALA A 215 -7.27 -11.63 10.50
N ALA A 216 -7.25 -11.38 11.81
CA ALA A 216 -6.06 -11.04 12.58
C ALA A 216 -6.07 -11.75 13.93
N GLU A 217 -4.92 -11.82 14.60
CA GLU A 217 -4.83 -12.34 15.98
C GLU A 217 -5.36 -11.31 16.98
N TRP A 218 -5.03 -10.05 16.74
CA TRP A 218 -5.44 -8.92 17.58
C TRP A 218 -6.04 -7.82 16.72
N VAL A 219 -7.11 -7.23 17.20
CA VAL A 219 -7.71 -6.01 16.63
C VAL A 219 -7.58 -4.90 17.66
N ILE A 220 -7.04 -3.76 17.24
CA ILE A 220 -6.84 -2.55 18.06
C ILE A 220 -7.60 -1.43 17.37
N ALA A 221 -8.49 -0.76 18.09
CA ALA A 221 -9.28 0.33 17.53
C ALA A 221 -9.79 1.27 18.64
N SER A 222 -10.35 2.40 18.22
CA SER A 222 -11.07 3.33 19.10
C SER A 222 -12.59 3.09 19.01
N PRO A 223 -13.34 3.28 20.12
CA PRO A 223 -14.80 3.25 20.12
C PRO A 223 -15.40 4.40 19.30
#